data_3ba5464ce2376a11f1c34ed3f81e96d8
#
_entry.id   3ba5464ce2376a11f1c34ed3f81e96d8
#
_cell.length_a   1.000
_cell.length_b   1.000
_cell.length_c   1.000
_cell.angle_alpha   90.00
_cell.angle_beta   90.00
_cell.angle_gamma   90.00
#
_symmetry.space_group_name_H-M   'P 1'
#
loop_
_entity.id
_entity.type
_entity.pdbx_description
1 polymer ?
#
loop_
_entity_poly.entity_id
_entity_poly.type
_entity_poly.pdbx_seq_one_letter_code
_entity_poly.pdbx_strand_id
1 'polypeptide(L)'
;MSKYLNTRRIFEIIPGGVSWGIIVFFVVLAIFHPVACAVIIIIFDFYWIIRTTYLTTLLVMAHRRLNKQKEKDWLEECIKLSPEKNWEEIYHLVIFPVYKEGPDILRPSLKALEECHYPKEKMIVLLSFEERCNEAKGNAAVIEREFGNKFFAYLTTFHPDGLANEARTKGANATWAAKKAKDFLDGKNIPLEKVIVSCFDADTCVAKEYFSCLTRYFLTSPKPHQSSYQPIPVYNNNIWQAPSLARLMEISGSFCQMIESMRLEKFVTFSSHSMSFKTLVDIDYWPVDMVSDDSVIYWKAFLYFKGDYRVIPLYITVSMDVAYSSSFLKTVVIQYKQKRRWAWGVENFPFVVMGFLNEPKIGLITKIRRSFQLLENHVTWAVWAIILVFVGPLPILLGGAFFQQMAISYNLPKITGLLLNFTLATSLTWIVLSRAILPPRPKEVGWVKNIVMTLEWVTVPFIVLVLGSPPALDAQTRMMLAKYMQFNPTEKMKK
;
A
#
# COMPACT_ATOMS: atom_id res chain seq x y z
N MET A 1 -2.34 -1.78 33.72
CA MET A 1 -1.29 -2.09 32.70
C MET A 1 -1.30 -3.56 32.28
N SER A 2 -1.23 -4.53 33.16
CA SER A 2 -1.25 -5.98 32.86
C SER A 2 -2.49 -6.45 32.07
N LYS A 3 -3.72 -6.06 32.46
CA LYS A 3 -4.98 -6.43 31.77
C LYS A 3 -5.04 -5.87 30.35
N TYR A 4 -4.56 -4.65 30.12
CA TYR A 4 -4.50 -4.02 28.78
C TYR A 4 -3.53 -4.77 27.87
N LEU A 5 -2.33 -5.10 28.35
CA LEU A 5 -1.36 -5.88 27.60
C LEU A 5 -1.89 -7.27 27.23
N ASN A 6 -2.58 -7.95 28.15
CA ASN A 6 -3.20 -9.25 27.90
C ASN A 6 -4.29 -9.15 26.83
N THR A 7 -5.13 -8.11 26.87
CA THR A 7 -6.21 -7.91 25.88
C THR A 7 -5.64 -7.62 24.51
N ARG A 8 -4.64 -6.75 24.38
CA ARG A 8 -3.93 -6.47 23.10
C ARG A 8 -3.36 -7.76 22.53
N ARG A 9 -2.74 -8.59 23.37
CA ARG A 9 -2.12 -9.86 22.96
C ARG A 9 -3.15 -10.83 22.34
N ILE A 10 -4.36 -10.89 22.86
CA ILE A 10 -5.44 -11.69 22.28
C ILE A 10 -5.71 -11.25 20.84
N PHE A 11 -5.84 -9.96 20.60
CA PHE A 11 -6.08 -9.43 19.24
C PHE A 11 -4.91 -9.62 18.30
N GLU A 12 -3.68 -9.67 18.79
CA GLU A 12 -2.50 -10.00 17.97
C GLU A 12 -2.49 -11.48 17.53
N ILE A 13 -3.07 -12.37 18.33
CA ILE A 13 -3.15 -13.82 18.03
C ILE A 13 -4.25 -14.11 17.00
N ILE A 14 -5.37 -13.38 17.03
CA ILE A 14 -6.57 -13.68 16.24
C ILE A 14 -6.29 -13.82 14.73
N PRO A 15 -5.62 -12.89 14.01
CA PRO A 15 -5.45 -13.02 12.57
C PRO A 15 -4.69 -14.29 12.17
N GLY A 16 -3.56 -14.56 12.83
CA GLY A 16 -2.77 -15.76 12.57
C GLY A 16 -3.51 -17.05 12.98
N GLY A 17 -4.19 -17.02 14.13
CA GLY A 17 -4.99 -18.14 14.62
C GLY A 17 -6.13 -18.51 13.67
N VAL A 18 -6.84 -17.49 13.12
CA VAL A 18 -7.91 -17.72 12.13
C VAL A 18 -7.33 -18.25 10.82
N SER A 19 -6.21 -17.70 10.32
CA SER A 19 -5.58 -18.16 9.07
C SER A 19 -5.11 -19.62 9.17
N TRP A 20 -4.41 -19.98 10.24
CA TRP A 20 -4.02 -21.37 10.49
C TRP A 20 -5.23 -22.26 10.78
N GLY A 21 -6.21 -21.76 11.53
CA GLY A 21 -7.45 -22.48 11.80
C GLY A 21 -8.20 -22.88 10.53
N ILE A 22 -8.29 -21.98 9.52
CA ILE A 22 -8.88 -22.29 8.22
C ILE A 22 -8.10 -23.40 7.50
N ILE A 23 -6.78 -23.33 7.46
CA ILE A 23 -5.95 -24.34 6.80
C ILE A 23 -6.13 -25.71 7.47
N VAL A 24 -6.02 -25.77 8.80
CA VAL A 24 -6.20 -27.00 9.58
C VAL A 24 -7.62 -27.54 9.43
N PHE A 25 -8.62 -26.66 9.46
CA PHE A 25 -10.03 -27.04 9.25
C PHE A 25 -10.23 -27.79 7.94
N PHE A 26 -9.68 -27.32 6.82
CA PHE A 26 -9.80 -28.02 5.53
C PHE A 26 -9.10 -29.37 5.52
N VAL A 27 -7.93 -29.50 6.18
CA VAL A 27 -7.24 -30.79 6.30
C VAL A 27 -8.08 -31.78 7.11
N VAL A 28 -8.59 -31.38 8.27
CA VAL A 28 -9.44 -32.20 9.13
C VAL A 28 -10.74 -32.59 8.39
N LEU A 29 -11.37 -31.62 7.73
CA LEU A 29 -12.59 -31.85 6.95
C LEU A 29 -12.38 -32.83 5.80
N ALA A 30 -11.23 -32.75 5.12
CA ALA A 30 -10.89 -33.67 4.04
C ALA A 30 -10.72 -35.12 4.52
N ILE A 31 -10.25 -35.33 5.75
CA ILE A 31 -10.07 -36.67 6.33
C ILE A 31 -11.42 -37.23 6.81
N PHE A 32 -12.19 -36.47 7.60
CA PHE A 32 -13.37 -36.99 8.30
C PHE A 32 -14.67 -36.80 7.52
N HIS A 33 -14.77 -35.78 6.67
CA HIS A 33 -15.97 -35.42 5.90
C HIS A 33 -15.62 -34.97 4.47
N PRO A 34 -14.97 -35.85 3.67
CA PRO A 34 -14.44 -35.47 2.35
C PRO A 34 -15.51 -34.95 1.35
N VAL A 35 -16.72 -35.42 1.45
CA VAL A 35 -17.86 -34.92 0.63
C VAL A 35 -18.16 -33.47 0.97
N ALA A 36 -18.28 -33.14 2.26
CA ALA A 36 -18.52 -31.77 2.71
C ALA A 36 -17.35 -30.85 2.31
N CYS A 37 -16.10 -31.34 2.44
CA CYS A 37 -14.91 -30.61 1.98
C CYS A 37 -14.98 -30.31 0.48
N ALA A 38 -15.30 -31.29 -0.35
CA ALA A 38 -15.43 -31.12 -1.80
C ALA A 38 -16.53 -30.10 -2.18
N VAL A 39 -17.68 -30.14 -1.51
CA VAL A 39 -18.76 -29.18 -1.73
C VAL A 39 -18.32 -27.75 -1.35
N ILE A 40 -17.65 -27.57 -0.21
CA ILE A 40 -17.16 -26.26 0.23
C ILE A 40 -16.11 -25.72 -0.76
N ILE A 41 -15.22 -26.56 -1.28
CA ILE A 41 -14.24 -26.16 -2.30
C ILE A 41 -14.94 -25.67 -3.57
N ILE A 42 -15.95 -26.40 -4.08
CA ILE A 42 -16.71 -25.96 -5.24
C ILE A 42 -17.40 -24.62 -4.99
N ILE A 43 -18.02 -24.43 -3.83
CA ILE A 43 -18.64 -23.15 -3.44
C ILE A 43 -17.58 -22.03 -3.37
N PHE A 44 -16.42 -22.31 -2.81
CA PHE A 44 -15.32 -21.35 -2.74
C PHE A 44 -14.81 -20.96 -4.14
N ASP A 45 -14.69 -21.90 -5.06
CA ASP A 45 -14.26 -21.64 -6.44
C ASP A 45 -15.28 -20.77 -7.17
N PHE A 46 -16.59 -21.02 -7.01
CA PHE A 46 -17.66 -20.15 -7.53
C PHE A 46 -17.56 -18.73 -6.95
N TYR A 47 -17.41 -18.63 -5.63
CA TYR A 47 -17.20 -17.33 -4.97
C TYR A 47 -15.98 -16.63 -5.57
N TRP A 48 -14.90 -17.38 -5.84
CA TRP A 48 -13.66 -16.81 -6.38
C TRP A 48 -13.84 -16.26 -7.81
N ILE A 49 -14.61 -16.92 -8.66
CA ILE A 49 -14.98 -16.41 -9.99
C ILE A 49 -15.73 -15.07 -9.86
N ILE A 50 -16.75 -15.03 -9.03
CA ILE A 50 -17.53 -13.81 -8.82
C ILE A 50 -16.61 -12.69 -8.31
N ARG A 51 -15.76 -12.99 -7.33
CA ARG A 51 -14.83 -12.04 -6.76
C ARG A 51 -13.81 -11.52 -7.79
N THR A 52 -13.18 -12.39 -8.57
CA THR A 52 -12.19 -11.97 -9.59
C THR A 52 -12.84 -11.16 -10.70
N THR A 53 -14.04 -11.54 -11.16
CA THR A 53 -14.81 -10.74 -12.13
C THR A 53 -15.15 -9.36 -11.60
N TYR A 54 -15.62 -9.26 -10.35
CA TYR A 54 -15.89 -8.00 -9.68
C TYR A 54 -14.63 -7.12 -9.57
N LEU A 55 -13.50 -7.69 -9.09
CA LEU A 55 -12.24 -6.95 -8.95
C LEU A 55 -11.70 -6.50 -10.32
N THR A 56 -11.83 -7.33 -11.36
CA THR A 56 -11.43 -6.97 -12.73
C THR A 56 -12.29 -5.82 -13.27
N THR A 57 -13.58 -5.83 -12.99
CA THR A 57 -14.49 -4.73 -13.36
C THR A 57 -14.07 -3.42 -12.68
N LEU A 58 -13.77 -3.46 -11.37
CA LEU A 58 -13.27 -2.29 -10.64
C LEU A 58 -11.94 -1.79 -11.22
N LEU A 59 -11.03 -2.69 -11.59
CA LEU A 59 -9.75 -2.33 -12.20
C LEU A 59 -9.95 -1.59 -13.53
N VAL A 60 -10.85 -2.08 -14.40
CA VAL A 60 -11.20 -1.39 -15.67
C VAL A 60 -11.79 -0.01 -15.38
N MET A 61 -12.69 0.10 -14.41
CA MET A 61 -13.28 1.38 -14.03
C MET A 61 -12.24 2.37 -13.48
N ALA A 62 -11.35 1.90 -12.61
CA ALA A 62 -10.25 2.71 -12.08
C ALA A 62 -9.31 3.20 -13.19
N HIS A 63 -8.96 2.32 -14.12
CA HIS A 63 -8.13 2.67 -15.29
C HIS A 63 -8.79 3.73 -16.17
N ARG A 64 -10.10 3.59 -16.45
CA ARG A 64 -10.85 4.61 -17.22
C ARG A 64 -10.88 5.96 -16.50
N ARG A 65 -11.09 5.97 -15.16
CA ARG A 65 -11.03 7.20 -14.36
C ARG A 65 -9.64 7.83 -14.39
N LEU A 66 -8.60 7.02 -14.22
CA LEU A 66 -7.21 7.48 -14.27
C LEU A 66 -6.90 8.16 -15.61
N ASN A 67 -7.29 7.55 -16.75
CA ASN A 67 -7.05 8.13 -18.06
C ASN A 67 -7.81 9.45 -18.26
N LYS A 68 -9.09 9.50 -17.87
CA LYS A 68 -9.89 10.74 -17.93
C LYS A 68 -9.30 11.88 -17.09
N GLN A 69 -8.68 11.55 -15.96
CA GLN A 69 -8.10 12.56 -15.08
C GLN A 69 -6.71 13.05 -15.56
N LYS A 70 -5.97 12.22 -16.28
CA LYS A 70 -4.68 12.59 -16.90
C LYS A 70 -4.79 13.67 -17.98
N GLU A 71 -5.95 13.79 -18.60
CA GLU A 71 -6.18 14.73 -19.70
C GLU A 71 -6.56 16.14 -19.20
N LYS A 72 -6.75 16.30 -17.88
CA LYS A 72 -7.16 17.59 -17.29
C LYS A 72 -5.96 18.46 -16.95
N ASP A 73 -6.07 19.73 -17.27
CA ASP A 73 -5.26 20.78 -16.67
C ASP A 73 -5.83 21.11 -15.28
N TRP A 74 -5.20 20.54 -14.26
CA TRP A 74 -5.68 20.69 -12.89
C TRP A 74 -5.38 22.07 -12.30
N LEU A 75 -4.36 22.77 -12.82
CA LEU A 75 -4.08 24.13 -12.40
C LEU A 75 -5.19 25.07 -12.92
N GLU A 76 -5.60 24.92 -14.16
CA GLU A 76 -6.75 25.65 -14.72
C GLU A 76 -8.05 25.37 -13.93
N GLU A 77 -8.26 24.12 -13.52
CA GLU A 77 -9.37 23.73 -12.65
C GLU A 77 -9.32 24.37 -11.24
N CYS A 78 -8.13 24.66 -10.72
CA CYS A 78 -7.98 25.45 -9.50
C CYS A 78 -8.31 26.92 -9.72
N ILE A 79 -7.85 27.51 -10.82
CA ILE A 79 -8.12 28.92 -11.19
C ILE A 79 -9.62 29.19 -11.36
N LYS A 80 -10.38 28.21 -11.85
CA LYS A 80 -11.85 28.28 -12.02
C LYS A 80 -12.63 28.20 -10.70
N LEU A 81 -11.98 27.98 -9.56
CA LEU A 81 -12.65 27.97 -8.26
C LEU A 81 -13.17 29.36 -7.89
N SER A 82 -14.22 29.41 -7.06
CA SER A 82 -14.72 30.67 -6.51
C SER A 82 -13.65 31.38 -5.67
N PRO A 83 -13.64 32.73 -5.60
CA PRO A 83 -12.64 33.48 -4.82
C PRO A 83 -12.53 33.08 -3.35
N GLU A 84 -13.63 32.56 -2.76
CA GLU A 84 -13.64 32.05 -1.39
C GLU A 84 -12.76 30.80 -1.19
N LYS A 85 -12.47 30.09 -2.28
CA LYS A 85 -11.60 28.89 -2.31
C LYS A 85 -10.26 29.23 -2.94
N ASN A 86 -9.58 30.21 -2.37
CA ASN A 86 -8.33 30.72 -2.90
C ASN A 86 -7.22 29.65 -2.86
N TRP A 87 -6.94 29.04 -4.01
CA TRP A 87 -5.93 28.01 -4.16
C TRP A 87 -4.50 28.57 -3.97
N GLU A 88 -4.28 29.85 -4.22
CA GLU A 88 -2.99 30.52 -4.07
C GLU A 88 -2.55 30.62 -2.60
N GLU A 89 -3.44 30.44 -1.64
CA GLU A 89 -3.12 30.40 -0.23
C GLU A 89 -2.64 29.04 0.26
N ILE A 90 -2.77 27.98 -0.55
CA ILE A 90 -2.41 26.62 -0.15
C ILE A 90 -0.92 26.39 -0.35
N TYR A 91 -0.28 25.91 0.70
CA TYR A 91 1.10 25.44 0.70
C TYR A 91 1.15 23.91 0.69
N HIS A 92 2.11 23.36 -0.03
CA HIS A 92 2.43 21.94 -0.01
C HIS A 92 3.72 21.69 0.76
N LEU A 93 3.61 20.95 1.86
CA LEU A 93 4.74 20.44 2.61
C LEU A 93 5.01 19.00 2.15
N VAL A 94 6.14 18.77 1.52
CA VAL A 94 6.55 17.45 1.03
C VAL A 94 7.67 16.92 1.91
N ILE A 95 7.40 15.84 2.65
CA ILE A 95 8.35 15.19 3.55
C ILE A 95 8.86 13.91 2.89
N PHE A 96 10.19 13.78 2.81
CA PHE A 96 10.90 12.58 2.41
C PHE A 96 11.70 12.03 3.59
N PRO A 97 11.22 10.99 4.28
CA PRO A 97 12.03 10.23 5.22
C PRO A 97 13.08 9.43 4.45
N VAL A 98 14.36 9.67 4.74
CA VAL A 98 15.51 9.09 4.04
C VAL A 98 16.36 8.30 5.03
N TYR A 99 16.78 7.08 4.66
CA TYR A 99 17.68 6.27 5.47
C TYR A 99 19.02 6.03 4.76
N LYS A 100 19.03 5.19 3.75
CA LYS A 100 20.22 4.81 2.98
C LYS A 100 20.17 5.25 1.52
N GLU A 101 19.07 5.87 1.14
CA GLU A 101 18.87 6.34 -0.23
C GLU A 101 19.87 7.48 -0.53
N GLY A 102 20.67 7.25 -1.57
CA GLY A 102 21.66 8.23 -2.04
C GLY A 102 21.04 9.26 -2.99
N PRO A 103 21.86 10.23 -3.42
CA PRO A 103 21.44 11.28 -4.35
C PRO A 103 20.82 10.74 -5.64
N ASP A 104 21.26 9.58 -6.13
CA ASP A 104 20.76 8.97 -7.37
C ASP A 104 19.29 8.54 -7.28
N ILE A 105 18.81 8.22 -6.07
CA ILE A 105 17.40 7.88 -5.82
C ILE A 105 16.58 9.15 -5.58
N LEU A 106 17.13 10.14 -4.88
CA LEU A 106 16.45 11.38 -4.52
C LEU A 106 16.29 12.36 -5.69
N ARG A 107 17.29 12.47 -6.59
CA ARG A 107 17.25 13.43 -7.72
C ARG A 107 16.02 13.27 -8.61
N PRO A 108 15.64 12.08 -9.08
CA PRO A 108 14.44 11.92 -9.90
C PRO A 108 13.17 12.42 -9.18
N SER A 109 13.04 12.16 -7.88
CA SER A 109 11.90 12.57 -7.07
C SER A 109 11.83 14.09 -6.93
N LEU A 110 12.95 14.74 -6.59
CA LEU A 110 13.03 16.19 -6.45
C LEU A 110 12.89 16.91 -7.79
N LYS A 111 13.42 16.34 -8.88
CA LYS A 111 13.22 16.86 -10.22
C LYS A 111 11.74 16.80 -10.63
N ALA A 112 11.03 15.72 -10.29
CA ALA A 112 9.59 15.65 -10.53
C ALA A 112 8.81 16.72 -9.76
N LEU A 113 9.26 17.12 -8.54
CA LEU A 113 8.69 18.27 -7.82
C LEU A 113 9.01 19.61 -8.53
N GLU A 114 10.23 19.79 -9.00
CA GLU A 114 10.64 20.98 -9.74
C GLU A 114 9.84 21.15 -11.05
N GLU A 115 9.52 20.04 -11.72
CA GLU A 115 8.81 20.02 -13.00
C GLU A 115 7.27 20.05 -12.86
N CYS A 116 6.71 19.97 -11.65
CA CYS A 116 5.25 19.96 -11.48
C CYS A 116 4.60 21.30 -11.80
N HIS A 117 3.32 21.26 -12.25
CA HIS A 117 2.53 22.43 -12.60
C HIS A 117 1.83 23.02 -11.36
N TYR A 118 2.62 23.41 -10.37
CA TYR A 118 2.19 24.15 -9.18
C TYR A 118 3.27 25.16 -8.80
N PRO A 119 2.91 26.37 -8.30
CA PRO A 119 3.91 27.40 -7.97
C PRO A 119 4.93 26.92 -6.95
N LYS A 120 6.22 27.06 -7.29
CA LYS A 120 7.32 26.61 -6.41
C LYS A 120 7.41 27.45 -5.14
N GLU A 121 6.91 28.67 -5.18
CA GLU A 121 6.77 29.63 -4.07
C GLU A 121 5.72 29.19 -3.05
N LYS A 122 5.01 28.10 -3.31
CA LYS A 122 4.05 27.44 -2.41
C LYS A 122 4.46 26.03 -2.01
N MET A 123 5.68 25.62 -2.34
CA MET A 123 6.19 24.30 -2.02
C MET A 123 7.30 24.36 -0.98
N ILE A 124 7.13 23.60 0.09
CA ILE A 124 8.11 23.39 1.15
C ILE A 124 8.57 21.93 1.03
N VAL A 125 9.85 21.73 0.77
CA VAL A 125 10.42 20.39 0.65
C VAL A 125 11.30 20.13 1.86
N LEU A 126 11.05 19.03 2.56
CA LEU A 126 11.79 18.64 3.74
C LEU A 126 12.34 17.22 3.57
N LEU A 127 13.66 17.09 3.58
CA LEU A 127 14.37 15.82 3.63
C LEU A 127 14.79 15.53 5.07
N SER A 128 14.36 14.39 5.58
CA SER A 128 14.68 13.95 6.94
C SER A 128 15.55 12.69 6.89
N PHE A 129 16.83 12.87 7.14
CA PHE A 129 17.82 11.79 7.13
C PHE A 129 17.91 11.12 8.49
N GLU A 130 18.14 9.82 8.51
CA GLU A 130 18.47 9.09 9.73
C GLU A 130 19.93 9.36 10.13
N GLU A 131 20.17 9.89 11.32
CA GLU A 131 21.53 10.24 11.80
C GLU A 131 22.44 9.00 11.88
N ARG A 132 21.87 7.82 12.12
CA ARG A 132 22.60 6.54 12.13
C ARG A 132 23.17 6.12 10.77
N CYS A 133 22.87 6.83 9.67
CA CYS A 133 23.45 6.59 8.36
C CYS A 133 24.69 7.47 8.19
N ASN A 134 25.87 6.86 8.09
CA ASN A 134 27.15 7.58 7.98
C ASN A 134 27.21 8.51 6.76
N GLU A 135 26.53 8.18 5.68
CA GLU A 135 26.52 8.95 4.43
C GLU A 135 25.48 10.09 4.44
N ALA A 136 24.61 10.16 5.48
CA ALA A 136 23.46 11.06 5.53
C ALA A 136 23.87 12.54 5.31
N LYS A 137 24.88 13.04 6.02
CA LYS A 137 25.33 14.44 5.92
C LYS A 137 25.92 14.76 4.56
N GLY A 138 26.69 13.81 3.98
CA GLY A 138 27.26 13.97 2.63
C GLY A 138 26.18 13.99 1.56
N ASN A 139 25.23 13.07 1.63
CA ASN A 139 24.10 12.99 0.70
C ASN A 139 23.20 14.24 0.80
N ALA A 140 22.93 14.72 2.02
CA ALA A 140 22.16 15.93 2.27
C ALA A 140 22.83 17.15 1.61
N ALA A 141 24.14 17.37 1.81
CA ALA A 141 24.87 18.49 1.24
C ALA A 141 24.90 18.48 -0.28
N VAL A 142 24.98 17.31 -0.92
CA VAL A 142 24.91 17.17 -2.38
C VAL A 142 23.55 17.61 -2.91
N ILE A 143 22.47 17.11 -2.32
CA ILE A 143 21.11 17.41 -2.77
C ILE A 143 20.72 18.86 -2.46
N GLU A 144 21.12 19.41 -1.31
CA GLU A 144 20.86 20.81 -0.95
C GLU A 144 21.53 21.78 -1.94
N ARG A 145 22.74 21.47 -2.40
CA ARG A 145 23.43 22.28 -3.43
C ARG A 145 22.66 22.31 -4.76
N GLU A 146 21.98 21.21 -5.11
CA GLU A 146 21.25 21.08 -6.37
C GLU A 146 19.84 21.69 -6.30
N PHE A 147 19.13 21.55 -5.17
CA PHE A 147 17.71 21.87 -5.04
C PHE A 147 17.37 22.91 -3.96
N GLY A 148 18.34 23.36 -3.17
CA GLY A 148 18.10 24.22 -1.99
C GLY A 148 17.40 25.55 -2.29
N ASN A 149 17.51 26.09 -3.50
CA ASN A 149 16.90 27.34 -3.93
C ASN A 149 15.76 27.20 -4.94
N LYS A 150 15.23 25.99 -5.11
CA LYS A 150 14.21 25.67 -6.14
C LYS A 150 12.78 25.83 -5.67
N PHE A 151 12.56 25.94 -4.36
CA PHE A 151 11.24 25.93 -3.72
C PHE A 151 11.09 27.12 -2.76
N PHE A 152 9.88 27.35 -2.25
CA PHE A 152 9.66 28.36 -1.20
C PHE A 152 10.59 28.15 -0.02
N ALA A 153 10.74 26.90 0.42
CA ALA A 153 11.73 26.49 1.37
C ALA A 153 12.21 25.05 1.09
N TYR A 154 13.50 24.86 1.26
CA TYR A 154 14.13 23.55 1.30
C TYR A 154 14.72 23.37 2.70
N LEU A 155 14.29 22.31 3.38
CA LEU A 155 14.66 22.01 4.74
C LEU A 155 15.36 20.65 4.82
N THR A 156 16.42 20.59 5.58
CA THR A 156 17.13 19.36 5.90
C THR A 156 17.10 19.13 7.40
N THR A 157 16.75 17.93 7.83
CA THR A 157 16.84 17.55 9.25
C THR A 157 17.44 16.16 9.39
N PHE A 158 17.98 15.89 10.59
CA PHE A 158 18.56 14.60 10.93
C PHE A 158 17.81 14.04 12.13
N HIS A 159 17.18 12.86 11.93
CA HIS A 159 16.46 12.17 12.98
C HIS A 159 17.46 11.43 13.89
N PRO A 160 17.53 11.76 15.18
CA PRO A 160 18.45 11.12 16.12
C PRO A 160 18.17 9.64 16.30
N ASP A 161 19.20 8.83 16.47
CA ASP A 161 19.05 7.41 16.77
C ASP A 161 18.85 7.20 18.29
N GLY A 162 18.00 6.27 18.65
CA GLY A 162 17.83 5.81 20.03
C GLY A 162 16.95 6.71 20.91
N LEU A 163 16.05 7.49 20.33
CA LEU A 163 15.06 8.25 21.11
C LEU A 163 14.16 7.29 21.92
N ALA A 164 13.86 7.70 23.16
CA ALA A 164 13.04 6.90 24.07
C ALA A 164 11.63 6.68 23.51
N ASN A 165 11.14 5.44 23.59
CA ASN A 165 9.82 5.01 23.10
C ASN A 165 9.61 5.12 21.58
N GLU A 166 10.67 5.31 20.80
CA GLU A 166 10.62 5.26 19.34
C GLU A 166 11.24 3.97 18.80
N ALA A 167 10.57 3.37 17.80
CA ALA A 167 11.16 2.32 17.00
C ALA A 167 11.87 2.93 15.78
N ARG A 168 12.85 2.21 15.24
CA ARG A 168 13.55 2.63 14.01
C ARG A 168 12.65 2.46 12.80
N THR A 169 11.60 3.32 12.66
CA THR A 169 10.58 3.24 11.61
C THR A 169 10.58 4.50 10.74
N LYS A 170 9.97 4.39 9.54
CA LYS A 170 9.71 5.55 8.68
C LYS A 170 8.80 6.55 9.36
N GLY A 171 7.79 6.08 10.12
CA GLY A 171 6.86 6.92 10.87
C GLY A 171 7.53 7.78 11.94
N ALA A 172 8.55 7.24 12.65
CA ALA A 172 9.33 8.01 13.62
C ALA A 172 10.09 9.18 12.95
N ASN A 173 10.78 8.87 11.84
CA ASN A 173 11.50 9.88 11.05
C ASN A 173 10.54 10.93 10.46
N ALA A 174 9.38 10.51 9.90
CA ALA A 174 8.37 11.42 9.38
C ALA A 174 7.78 12.33 10.47
N THR A 175 7.57 11.79 11.68
CA THR A 175 7.10 12.57 12.85
C THR A 175 8.12 13.60 13.27
N TRP A 176 9.40 13.22 13.33
CA TRP A 176 10.49 14.17 13.60
C TRP A 176 10.51 15.31 12.59
N ALA A 177 10.46 14.97 11.29
CA ALA A 177 10.40 15.92 10.19
C ALA A 177 9.20 16.87 10.31
N ALA A 178 8.01 16.33 10.58
CA ALA A 178 6.79 17.12 10.68
C ALA A 178 6.82 18.10 11.87
N LYS A 179 7.41 17.71 13.01
CA LYS A 179 7.61 18.62 14.14
C LYS A 179 8.55 19.80 13.77
N LYS A 180 9.64 19.51 13.03
CA LYS A 180 10.54 20.56 12.53
C LYS A 180 9.88 21.46 11.50
N ALA A 181 9.04 20.89 10.64
CA ALA A 181 8.23 21.66 9.70
C ALA A 181 7.23 22.57 10.41
N LYS A 182 6.61 22.10 11.52
CA LYS A 182 5.72 22.95 12.35
C LYS A 182 6.46 24.16 12.92
N ASP A 183 7.64 23.95 13.50
CA ASP A 183 8.47 25.05 14.03
C ASP A 183 8.79 26.09 12.95
N PHE A 184 9.08 25.63 11.71
CA PHE A 184 9.32 26.52 10.57
C PHE A 184 8.07 27.30 10.14
N LEU A 185 6.91 26.64 10.06
CA LEU A 185 5.64 27.25 9.65
C LEU A 185 5.19 28.31 10.69
N ASP A 186 5.31 28.00 11.96
CA ASP A 186 5.03 28.93 13.06
C ASP A 186 5.94 30.18 12.98
N GLY A 187 7.23 29.99 12.71
CA GLY A 187 8.19 31.09 12.51
C GLY A 187 7.93 31.96 11.28
N LYS A 188 7.19 31.43 10.29
CA LYS A 188 6.76 32.14 9.08
C LYS A 188 5.32 32.65 9.17
N ASN A 189 4.61 32.44 10.28
CA ASN A 189 3.19 32.76 10.45
C ASN A 189 2.29 32.16 9.36
N ILE A 190 2.59 30.93 8.89
CA ILE A 190 1.78 30.23 7.91
C ILE A 190 0.73 29.38 8.65
N PRO A 191 -0.59 29.62 8.47
CA PRO A 191 -1.64 28.88 9.14
C PRO A 191 -1.62 27.40 8.74
N LEU A 192 -1.68 26.48 9.71
CA LEU A 192 -1.60 25.03 9.46
C LEU A 192 -2.77 24.51 8.64
N GLU A 193 -3.92 25.21 8.67
CA GLU A 193 -5.12 24.91 7.86
C GLU A 193 -4.88 25.08 6.36
N LYS A 194 -3.92 25.94 5.98
CA LYS A 194 -3.54 26.22 4.61
C LYS A 194 -2.39 25.35 4.10
N VAL A 195 -1.97 24.38 4.88
CA VAL A 195 -0.85 23.46 4.54
C VAL A 195 -1.37 22.05 4.33
N ILE A 196 -1.07 21.48 3.16
CA ILE A 196 -1.28 20.08 2.85
C ILE A 196 0.08 19.37 2.96
N VAL A 197 0.17 18.37 3.83
CA VAL A 197 1.38 17.56 3.96
C VAL A 197 1.28 16.30 3.11
N SER A 198 2.35 15.98 2.40
CA SER A 198 2.55 14.74 1.65
C SER A 198 3.77 14.02 2.21
N CYS A 199 3.63 12.76 2.62
CA CYS A 199 4.74 11.93 3.06
C CYS A 199 5.10 10.94 1.96
N PHE A 200 6.24 11.12 1.32
CA PHE A 200 6.68 10.36 0.16
C PHE A 200 7.83 9.43 0.48
N ASP A 201 7.87 8.26 -0.18
CA ASP A 201 9.09 7.46 -0.21
C ASP A 201 10.15 8.17 -1.05
N ALA A 202 11.43 7.96 -0.74
CA ALA A 202 12.56 8.65 -1.36
C ALA A 202 12.62 8.55 -2.90
N ASP A 203 12.01 7.51 -3.48
CA ASP A 203 11.92 7.24 -4.92
C ASP A 203 10.59 7.67 -5.56
N THR A 204 9.74 8.39 -4.84
CA THR A 204 8.42 8.81 -5.34
C THR A 204 8.55 9.97 -6.32
N CYS A 205 8.25 9.72 -7.59
CA CYS A 205 8.15 10.73 -8.64
C CYS A 205 6.68 11.06 -8.89
N VAL A 206 6.29 12.30 -8.66
CA VAL A 206 4.90 12.76 -8.87
C VAL A 206 4.62 13.05 -10.34
N ALA A 207 3.37 12.89 -10.77
CA ALA A 207 2.92 13.41 -12.06
C ALA A 207 2.89 14.94 -12.03
N LYS A 208 3.06 15.60 -13.18
CA LYS A 208 3.14 17.07 -13.27
C LYS A 208 1.95 17.79 -12.63
N GLU A 209 0.76 17.24 -12.77
CA GLU A 209 -0.50 17.80 -12.26
C GLU A 209 -0.83 17.37 -10.82
N TYR A 210 0.07 16.69 -10.11
CA TYR A 210 -0.25 16.09 -8.82
C TYR A 210 -0.71 17.10 -7.78
N PHE A 211 0.04 18.18 -7.56
CA PHE A 211 -0.26 19.16 -6.51
C PHE A 211 -1.47 20.03 -6.86
N SER A 212 -1.65 20.37 -8.11
CA SER A 212 -2.85 21.08 -8.59
C SER A 212 -4.11 20.23 -8.40
N CYS A 213 -4.04 18.94 -8.76
CA CYS A 213 -5.11 17.98 -8.51
C CYS A 213 -5.41 17.85 -7.00
N LEU A 214 -4.40 17.68 -6.17
CA LEU A 214 -4.53 17.57 -4.71
C LEU A 214 -5.18 18.83 -4.13
N THR A 215 -4.71 20.02 -4.50
CA THR A 215 -5.29 21.31 -4.07
C THR A 215 -6.77 21.42 -4.45
N ARG A 216 -7.10 21.08 -5.70
CA ARG A 216 -8.49 21.10 -6.18
C ARG A 216 -9.40 20.20 -5.34
N TYR A 217 -8.96 18.95 -5.09
CA TYR A 217 -9.72 18.01 -4.27
C TYR A 217 -9.81 18.47 -2.81
N PHE A 218 -8.74 19.02 -2.25
CA PHE A 218 -8.74 19.57 -0.89
C PHE A 218 -9.77 20.69 -0.74
N LEU A 219 -9.73 21.70 -1.61
CA LEU A 219 -10.61 22.85 -1.54
C LEU A 219 -12.07 22.54 -1.87
N THR A 220 -12.34 21.46 -2.59
CA THR A 220 -13.72 21.04 -2.93
C THR A 220 -14.27 19.94 -2.05
N SER A 221 -13.44 19.36 -1.17
CA SER A 221 -13.91 18.38 -0.18
C SER A 221 -14.85 19.06 0.82
N PRO A 222 -15.99 18.43 1.18
CA PRO A 222 -16.87 18.97 2.22
C PRO A 222 -16.19 19.02 3.61
N LYS A 223 -15.21 18.15 3.85
CA LYS A 223 -14.46 18.05 5.11
C LYS A 223 -12.96 17.88 4.82
N PRO A 224 -12.26 18.92 4.34
CA PRO A 224 -10.87 18.79 3.91
C PRO A 224 -9.93 18.37 5.04
N HIS A 225 -10.18 18.84 6.25
CA HIS A 225 -9.40 18.51 7.44
C HIS A 225 -9.80 17.17 8.08
N GLN A 226 -10.84 16.50 7.60
CA GLN A 226 -11.24 15.15 8.02
C GLN A 226 -11.07 14.16 6.87
N SER A 227 -10.06 14.40 6.02
CA SER A 227 -9.80 13.56 4.85
C SER A 227 -8.31 13.40 4.61
N SER A 228 -7.90 12.21 4.20
CA SER A 228 -6.63 11.96 3.53
C SER A 228 -6.87 11.84 2.02
N TYR A 229 -5.81 12.06 1.26
CA TYR A 229 -5.82 12.04 -0.20
C TYR A 229 -4.79 11.02 -0.67
N GLN A 230 -5.24 10.00 -1.42
CA GLN A 230 -4.38 8.89 -1.83
C GLN A 230 -4.28 8.84 -3.35
N PRO A 231 -3.09 9.11 -3.93
CA PRO A 231 -2.83 8.88 -5.34
C PRO A 231 -2.73 7.39 -5.67
N ILE A 232 -2.66 7.07 -6.96
CA ILE A 232 -2.41 5.72 -7.44
C ILE A 232 -0.90 5.48 -7.54
N PRO A 233 -0.29 4.67 -6.66
CA PRO A 233 1.12 4.31 -6.78
C PRO A 233 1.30 3.32 -7.93
N VAL A 234 2.27 3.61 -8.80
CA VAL A 234 2.65 2.77 -9.94
C VAL A 234 4.14 2.52 -9.87
N TYR A 235 4.54 1.26 -9.77
CA TYR A 235 5.95 0.87 -9.68
C TYR A 235 6.54 0.74 -11.08
N ASN A 236 6.93 1.86 -11.67
CA ASN A 236 7.32 1.89 -13.08
C ASN A 236 8.58 2.72 -13.42
N ASN A 237 9.26 3.33 -12.44
CA ASN A 237 10.47 4.14 -12.70
C ASN A 237 11.57 3.33 -13.38
N ASN A 238 11.78 2.08 -12.96
CA ASN A 238 12.83 1.18 -13.46
C ASN A 238 12.26 -0.16 -13.99
N ILE A 239 10.99 -0.18 -14.39
CA ILE A 239 10.23 -1.41 -14.73
C ILE A 239 10.83 -2.15 -15.94
N TRP A 240 11.44 -1.43 -16.89
CA TRP A 240 12.02 -2.03 -18.10
C TRP A 240 13.27 -2.87 -17.81
N GLN A 241 14.00 -2.52 -16.75
CA GLN A 241 15.19 -3.22 -16.28
C GLN A 241 14.87 -4.34 -15.29
N ALA A 242 13.70 -4.24 -14.61
CA ALA A 242 13.31 -5.20 -13.60
C ALA A 242 13.14 -6.63 -14.16
N PRO A 243 13.52 -7.68 -13.40
CA PRO A 243 13.24 -9.06 -13.79
C PRO A 243 11.73 -9.33 -13.74
N SER A 244 11.27 -10.33 -14.53
CA SER A 244 9.86 -10.67 -14.71
C SER A 244 9.09 -10.84 -13.39
N LEU A 245 9.66 -11.59 -12.46
CA LEU A 245 9.05 -11.85 -11.16
C LEU A 245 8.77 -10.55 -10.38
N ALA A 246 9.75 -9.66 -10.26
CA ALA A 246 9.59 -8.38 -9.56
C ALA A 246 8.61 -7.47 -10.31
N ARG A 247 8.71 -7.39 -11.63
CA ARG A 247 7.81 -6.62 -12.49
C ARG A 247 6.35 -7.02 -12.32
N LEU A 248 6.04 -8.31 -12.41
CA LEU A 248 4.67 -8.83 -12.27
C LEU A 248 4.11 -8.58 -10.86
N MET A 249 4.94 -8.75 -9.82
CA MET A 249 4.52 -8.48 -8.45
C MET A 249 4.19 -7.00 -8.21
N GLU A 250 4.97 -6.09 -8.77
CA GLU A 250 4.74 -4.66 -8.58
C GLU A 250 3.60 -4.12 -9.47
N ILE A 251 3.42 -4.64 -10.68
CA ILE A 251 2.22 -4.36 -11.49
C ILE A 251 0.96 -4.82 -10.74
N SER A 252 1.00 -6.03 -10.17
CA SER A 252 -0.12 -6.53 -9.36
C SER A 252 -0.38 -5.66 -8.13
N GLY A 253 0.66 -5.13 -7.48
CA GLY A 253 0.54 -4.17 -6.39
C GLY A 253 -0.15 -2.87 -6.82
N SER A 254 0.24 -2.32 -7.98
CA SER A 254 -0.41 -1.14 -8.57
C SER A 254 -1.89 -1.39 -8.88
N PHE A 255 -2.23 -2.57 -9.43
CA PHE A 255 -3.61 -2.94 -9.71
C PHE A 255 -4.44 -3.10 -8.44
N CYS A 256 -3.87 -3.68 -7.38
CA CYS A 256 -4.55 -3.74 -6.08
C CYS A 256 -4.92 -2.34 -5.60
N GLN A 257 -4.02 -1.36 -5.68
CA GLN A 257 -4.29 0.01 -5.28
C GLN A 257 -5.35 0.69 -6.17
N MET A 258 -5.33 0.43 -7.47
CA MET A 258 -6.37 0.89 -8.39
C MET A 258 -7.75 0.33 -8.01
N ILE A 259 -7.83 -0.97 -7.69
CA ILE A 259 -9.06 -1.62 -7.25
C ILE A 259 -9.55 -1.03 -5.92
N GLU A 260 -8.66 -0.90 -4.94
CA GLU A 260 -9.02 -0.36 -3.63
C GLU A 260 -9.48 1.10 -3.72
N SER A 261 -8.95 1.91 -4.63
CA SER A 261 -9.40 3.29 -4.88
C SER A 261 -10.87 3.39 -5.33
N MET A 262 -11.43 2.29 -5.84
CA MET A 262 -12.85 2.20 -6.23
C MET A 262 -13.77 1.74 -5.08
N ARG A 263 -13.20 1.29 -3.95
CA ARG A 263 -13.90 0.71 -2.81
C ARG A 263 -13.84 1.68 -1.62
N LEU A 264 -14.47 2.84 -1.77
CA LEU A 264 -14.36 3.97 -0.81
C LEU A 264 -14.68 3.59 0.63
N GLU A 265 -15.56 2.60 0.82
CA GLU A 265 -15.94 2.11 2.15
C GLU A 265 -14.84 1.30 2.85
N LYS A 266 -13.84 0.82 2.11
CA LYS A 266 -12.68 0.06 2.61
C LYS A 266 -11.36 0.79 2.41
N PHE A 267 -11.37 1.90 1.68
CA PHE A 267 -10.15 2.58 1.28
C PHE A 267 -9.44 3.19 2.48
N VAL A 268 -8.16 2.86 2.62
CA VAL A 268 -7.25 3.38 3.64
C VAL A 268 -6.03 4.00 2.95
N THR A 269 -5.27 4.78 3.68
CA THR A 269 -4.01 5.34 3.17
C THR A 269 -2.98 4.24 2.94
N PHE A 270 -2.14 4.50 1.95
CA PHE A 270 -0.99 3.71 1.55
C PHE A 270 0.19 4.66 1.33
N SER A 271 1.36 4.15 0.91
CA SER A 271 2.52 5.01 0.63
C SER A 271 2.19 6.23 -0.23
N SER A 272 2.87 7.32 0.02
CA SER A 272 2.76 8.59 -0.73
C SER A 272 1.39 9.27 -0.60
N HIS A 273 0.74 9.13 0.54
CA HIS A 273 -0.51 9.82 0.86
C HIS A 273 -0.28 11.29 1.26
N SER A 274 -1.37 12.06 1.21
CA SER A 274 -1.41 13.45 1.66
C SER A 274 -2.59 13.68 2.60
N MET A 275 -2.47 14.68 3.48
CA MET A 275 -3.54 15.09 4.40
C MET A 275 -3.34 16.55 4.84
N SER A 276 -4.34 17.14 5.51
CA SER A 276 -4.18 18.44 6.16
C SER A 276 -3.08 18.39 7.21
N PHE A 277 -2.17 19.35 7.20
CA PHE A 277 -1.11 19.42 8.19
C PHE A 277 -1.67 19.76 9.59
N LYS A 278 -2.72 20.59 9.67
CA LYS A 278 -3.46 20.79 10.92
C LYS A 278 -3.93 19.47 11.51
N THR A 279 -4.55 18.62 10.71
CA THR A 279 -5.03 17.30 11.15
C THR A 279 -3.90 16.43 11.64
N LEU A 280 -2.75 16.42 10.93
CA LEU A 280 -1.58 15.66 11.35
C LEU A 280 -1.07 16.09 12.73
N VAL A 281 -1.06 17.41 12.99
CA VAL A 281 -0.69 17.96 14.30
C VAL A 281 -1.74 17.60 15.36
N ASP A 282 -3.02 17.78 15.07
CA ASP A 282 -4.13 17.49 15.99
C ASP A 282 -4.16 16.04 16.47
N ILE A 283 -3.78 15.11 15.60
CA ILE A 283 -3.71 13.68 15.94
C ILE A 283 -2.35 13.24 16.49
N ASP A 284 -1.44 14.18 16.79
CA ASP A 284 -0.10 13.91 17.29
C ASP A 284 0.73 13.03 16.35
N TYR A 285 0.81 13.42 15.07
CA TYR A 285 1.65 12.90 14.00
C TYR A 285 1.51 11.38 13.73
N TRP A 286 2.48 10.78 13.02
CA TRP A 286 2.52 9.32 12.79
C TRP A 286 2.90 8.57 14.07
N PRO A 287 2.42 7.34 14.27
CA PRO A 287 2.95 6.47 15.32
C PRO A 287 4.44 6.21 15.12
N VAL A 288 5.19 6.34 16.21
CA VAL A 288 6.66 6.22 16.19
C VAL A 288 7.15 4.79 16.49
N ASP A 289 6.23 3.88 16.83
CA ASP A 289 6.50 2.51 17.27
C ASP A 289 5.90 1.44 16.35
N MET A 290 5.27 1.83 15.22
CA MET A 290 4.63 0.93 14.28
C MET A 290 5.33 0.93 12.91
N VAL A 291 5.36 -0.25 12.26
CA VAL A 291 5.99 -0.44 10.95
C VAL A 291 5.06 -0.05 9.80
N SER A 292 3.75 -0.13 10.02
CA SER A 292 2.70 0.18 9.03
C SER A 292 2.24 1.63 9.07
N ASP A 293 3.18 2.57 9.23
CA ASP A 293 2.95 4.01 9.37
C ASP A 293 1.99 4.59 8.31
N ASP A 294 2.14 4.17 7.05
CA ASP A 294 1.33 4.64 5.93
C ASP A 294 -0.16 4.30 6.06
N SER A 295 -0.52 3.19 6.70
CA SER A 295 -1.92 2.77 6.88
C SER A 295 -2.48 3.07 8.27
N VAL A 296 -1.64 3.01 9.31
CA VAL A 296 -2.10 3.29 10.67
C VAL A 296 -2.48 4.75 10.87
N ILE A 297 -1.90 5.68 10.11
CA ILE A 297 -2.23 7.10 10.18
C ILE A 297 -3.71 7.36 9.87
N TYR A 298 -4.29 6.64 8.89
CA TYR A 298 -5.73 6.68 8.64
C TYR A 298 -6.52 6.23 9.87
N TRP A 299 -6.14 5.13 10.50
CA TRP A 299 -6.85 4.60 11.66
C TRP A 299 -6.71 5.51 12.87
N LYS A 300 -5.54 6.13 13.06
CA LYS A 300 -5.33 7.13 14.12
C LYS A 300 -6.27 8.33 13.93
N ALA A 301 -6.36 8.86 12.72
CA ALA A 301 -7.29 9.93 12.38
C ALA A 301 -8.76 9.48 12.49
N PHE A 302 -9.10 8.28 12.04
CA PHE A 302 -10.46 7.72 12.15
C PHE A 302 -10.93 7.62 13.62
N LEU A 303 -10.05 7.19 14.52
CA LEU A 303 -10.34 7.15 15.96
C LEU A 303 -10.47 8.55 16.53
N TYR A 304 -9.57 9.47 16.18
CA TYR A 304 -9.60 10.86 16.65
C TYR A 304 -10.90 11.57 16.26
N PHE A 305 -11.33 11.44 15.00
CA PHE A 305 -12.58 12.01 14.49
C PHE A 305 -13.82 11.12 14.74
N LYS A 306 -13.74 10.16 15.66
CA LYS A 306 -14.88 9.34 16.12
C LYS A 306 -15.60 8.59 15.00
N GLY A 307 -14.85 8.16 14.00
CA GLY A 307 -15.38 7.42 12.86
C GLY A 307 -15.72 8.30 11.65
N ASP A 308 -15.63 9.62 11.75
CA ASP A 308 -15.92 10.56 10.66
C ASP A 308 -14.61 11.03 9.99
N TYR A 309 -13.88 10.09 9.44
CA TYR A 309 -12.66 10.32 8.65
C TYR A 309 -12.66 9.44 7.41
N ARG A 310 -12.17 9.93 6.28
CA ARG A 310 -12.20 9.21 5.01
C ARG A 310 -10.92 9.39 4.22
N VAL A 311 -10.73 8.52 3.22
CA VAL A 311 -9.70 8.68 2.20
C VAL A 311 -10.35 9.00 0.88
N ILE A 312 -9.88 10.06 0.23
CA ILE A 312 -10.31 10.51 -1.09
C ILE A 312 -9.29 10.01 -2.11
N PRO A 313 -9.70 9.14 -3.06
CA PRO A 313 -8.80 8.70 -4.11
C PRO A 313 -8.52 9.83 -5.09
N LEU A 314 -7.26 10.06 -5.36
CA LEU A 314 -6.80 10.89 -6.47
C LEU A 314 -6.48 9.96 -7.64
N TYR A 315 -7.23 10.11 -8.74
CA TYR A 315 -6.94 9.31 -9.95
C TYR A 315 -5.80 9.96 -10.76
N ILE A 316 -4.69 10.18 -10.08
CA ILE A 316 -3.41 10.63 -10.61
C ILE A 316 -2.30 9.72 -10.06
N THR A 317 -1.26 9.51 -10.84
CA THR A 317 -0.20 8.57 -10.46
C THR A 317 0.93 9.23 -9.70
N VAL A 318 1.53 8.45 -8.80
CA VAL A 318 2.90 8.63 -8.33
C VAL A 318 3.69 7.40 -8.75
N SER A 319 4.87 7.62 -9.33
CA SER A 319 5.75 6.58 -9.84
C SER A 319 6.81 6.22 -8.81
N MET A 320 7.07 4.93 -8.64
CA MET A 320 8.01 4.39 -7.65
C MET A 320 8.91 3.34 -8.28
N ASP A 321 9.99 2.98 -7.59
CA ASP A 321 10.94 1.98 -8.06
C ASP A 321 10.45 0.56 -7.77
N VAL A 322 10.67 -0.35 -8.73
CA VAL A 322 10.61 -1.80 -8.51
C VAL A 322 11.83 -2.22 -7.72
N ALA A 323 11.62 -2.96 -6.63
CA ALA A 323 12.71 -3.48 -5.81
C ALA A 323 13.24 -4.82 -6.37
N TYR A 324 14.50 -4.85 -6.78
CA TYR A 324 15.15 -6.06 -7.29
C TYR A 324 16.67 -6.02 -7.10
N SER A 325 17.35 -7.11 -7.43
CA SER A 325 18.81 -7.26 -7.43
C SER A 325 19.27 -7.84 -8.76
N SER A 326 20.56 -7.78 -9.03
CA SER A 326 21.20 -8.45 -10.18
C SER A 326 21.05 -9.98 -10.16
N SER A 327 20.89 -10.58 -8.98
CA SER A 327 20.66 -12.03 -8.80
C SER A 327 19.18 -12.34 -8.70
N PHE A 328 18.71 -13.36 -9.43
CA PHE A 328 17.32 -13.83 -9.36
C PHE A 328 16.90 -14.26 -7.94
N LEU A 329 17.71 -15.09 -7.27
CA LEU A 329 17.43 -15.58 -5.91
C LEU A 329 17.40 -14.42 -4.90
N LYS A 330 18.33 -13.47 -4.99
CA LYS A 330 18.29 -12.27 -4.15
C LYS A 330 17.03 -11.45 -4.43
N THR A 331 16.59 -11.34 -5.68
CA THR A 331 15.33 -10.65 -6.03
C THR A 331 14.13 -11.33 -5.40
N VAL A 332 14.05 -12.67 -5.42
CA VAL A 332 12.97 -13.42 -4.74
C VAL A 332 12.96 -13.09 -3.24
N VAL A 333 14.12 -13.10 -2.58
CA VAL A 333 14.24 -12.78 -1.16
C VAL A 333 13.84 -11.33 -0.86
N ILE A 334 14.26 -10.37 -1.70
CA ILE A 334 13.89 -8.95 -1.57
C ILE A 334 12.37 -8.81 -1.69
N GLN A 335 11.76 -9.39 -2.72
CA GLN A 335 10.32 -9.36 -2.94
C GLN A 335 9.55 -10.02 -1.79
N TYR A 336 10.00 -11.18 -1.31
CA TYR A 336 9.39 -11.84 -0.15
C TYR A 336 9.42 -10.96 1.11
N LYS A 337 10.58 -10.38 1.43
CA LYS A 337 10.72 -9.48 2.59
C LYS A 337 9.85 -8.23 2.46
N GLN A 338 9.76 -7.65 1.24
CA GLN A 338 8.91 -6.49 0.97
C GLN A 338 7.43 -6.83 1.15
N LYS A 339 6.94 -7.93 0.54
CA LYS A 339 5.54 -8.36 0.68
C LYS A 339 5.20 -8.74 2.12
N ARG A 340 6.12 -9.37 2.86
CA ARG A 340 5.93 -9.63 4.29
C ARG A 340 5.82 -8.33 5.09
N ARG A 341 6.64 -7.31 4.78
CA ARG A 341 6.55 -6.00 5.40
C ARG A 341 5.20 -5.32 5.11
N TRP A 342 4.70 -5.41 3.88
CA TRP A 342 3.37 -4.90 3.55
C TRP A 342 2.27 -5.66 4.29
N ALA A 343 2.38 -6.97 4.36
CA ALA A 343 1.44 -7.82 5.10
C ALA A 343 1.49 -7.61 6.62
N TRP A 344 2.61 -7.05 7.14
CA TRP A 344 2.72 -6.66 8.54
C TRP A 344 1.73 -5.56 8.92
N GLY A 345 1.11 -4.90 7.96
CA GLY A 345 -0.07 -4.04 8.19
C GLY A 345 -1.20 -4.72 8.98
N VAL A 346 -1.13 -6.04 9.20
CA VAL A 346 -1.99 -6.77 10.13
C VAL A 346 -1.88 -6.24 11.57
N GLU A 347 -0.80 -5.55 11.96
CA GLU A 347 -0.65 -4.87 13.25
C GLU A 347 -1.69 -3.76 13.47
N ASN A 348 -2.32 -3.27 12.39
CA ASN A 348 -3.44 -2.34 12.50
C ASN A 348 -4.67 -2.98 13.15
N PHE A 349 -4.85 -4.29 13.05
CA PHE A 349 -6.01 -4.97 13.63
C PHE A 349 -6.07 -4.83 15.16
N PRO A 350 -5.06 -5.25 15.94
CA PRO A 350 -5.06 -5.02 17.39
C PRO A 350 -5.10 -3.52 17.74
N PHE A 351 -4.42 -2.65 17.00
CA PHE A 351 -4.45 -1.21 17.23
C PHE A 351 -5.87 -0.64 17.14
N VAL A 352 -6.58 -0.96 16.05
CA VAL A 352 -7.93 -0.45 15.78
C VAL A 352 -8.95 -1.01 16.75
N VAL A 353 -8.91 -2.33 17.04
CA VAL A 353 -9.86 -2.96 17.97
C VAL A 353 -9.67 -2.42 19.38
N MET A 354 -8.44 -2.25 19.84
CA MET A 354 -8.16 -1.60 21.14
C MET A 354 -8.64 -0.16 21.16
N GLY A 355 -8.45 0.60 20.06
CA GLY A 355 -8.99 1.95 19.93
C GLY A 355 -10.53 1.98 20.01
N PHE A 356 -11.20 1.04 19.36
CA PHE A 356 -12.66 0.92 19.41
C PHE A 356 -13.21 0.57 20.79
N LEU A 357 -12.49 -0.22 21.58
CA LEU A 357 -12.88 -0.51 22.96
C LEU A 357 -12.86 0.75 23.85
N ASN A 358 -11.94 1.66 23.55
CA ASN A 358 -11.75 2.89 24.33
C ASN A 358 -12.57 4.10 23.81
N GLU A 359 -13.21 3.99 22.65
CA GLU A 359 -13.96 5.11 22.04
C GLU A 359 -15.47 4.81 21.95
N PRO A 360 -16.25 5.19 22.98
CA PRO A 360 -17.68 4.89 23.03
C PRO A 360 -18.52 5.64 21.99
N LYS A 361 -18.03 6.76 21.44
CA LYS A 361 -18.75 7.58 20.47
C LYS A 361 -18.84 6.94 19.08
N ILE A 362 -18.00 5.96 18.78
CA ILE A 362 -18.10 5.20 17.52
C ILE A 362 -19.19 4.12 17.70
N GLY A 363 -20.20 4.11 16.82
CA GLY A 363 -21.31 3.15 16.89
C GLY A 363 -20.83 1.69 16.74
N LEU A 364 -21.48 0.78 17.49
CA LEU A 364 -21.13 -0.65 17.55
C LEU A 364 -21.07 -1.31 16.16
N ILE A 365 -22.04 -1.03 15.29
CA ILE A 365 -22.09 -1.58 13.92
C ILE A 365 -20.83 -1.16 13.14
N THR A 366 -20.40 0.08 13.27
CA THR A 366 -19.17 0.58 12.60
C THR A 366 -17.95 -0.15 13.13
N LYS A 367 -17.83 -0.33 14.45
CA LYS A 367 -16.75 -1.08 15.09
C LYS A 367 -16.66 -2.50 14.57
N ILE A 368 -17.78 -3.24 14.61
CA ILE A 368 -17.86 -4.63 14.13
C ILE A 368 -17.51 -4.69 12.65
N ARG A 369 -18.13 -3.86 11.82
CA ARG A 369 -17.89 -3.84 10.36
C ARG A 369 -16.43 -3.57 10.03
N ARG A 370 -15.82 -2.55 10.64
CA ARG A 370 -14.43 -2.18 10.37
C ARG A 370 -13.43 -3.22 10.89
N SER A 371 -13.67 -3.77 12.08
CA SER A 371 -12.84 -4.85 12.61
C SER A 371 -12.90 -6.10 11.74
N PHE A 372 -14.12 -6.48 11.29
CA PHE A 372 -14.30 -7.61 10.40
C PHE A 372 -13.63 -7.38 9.02
N GLN A 373 -13.78 -6.18 8.44
CA GLN A 373 -13.12 -5.83 7.18
C GLN A 373 -11.59 -5.95 7.27
N LEU A 374 -10.98 -5.45 8.35
CA LEU A 374 -9.54 -5.59 8.57
C LEU A 374 -9.13 -7.05 8.68
N LEU A 375 -9.83 -7.82 9.51
CA LEU A 375 -9.54 -9.24 9.70
C LEU A 375 -9.71 -10.01 8.39
N GLU A 376 -10.83 -9.83 7.68
CA GLU A 376 -11.14 -10.48 6.40
C GLU A 376 -10.08 -10.20 5.35
N ASN A 377 -9.64 -8.96 5.21
CA ASN A 377 -8.62 -8.58 4.22
C ASN A 377 -7.29 -9.30 4.50
N HIS A 378 -6.82 -9.30 5.75
CA HIS A 378 -5.55 -9.93 6.11
C HIS A 378 -5.62 -11.46 6.06
N VAL A 379 -6.68 -12.07 6.58
CA VAL A 379 -6.88 -13.52 6.54
C VAL A 379 -7.01 -13.99 5.09
N THR A 380 -7.84 -13.32 4.28
CA THR A 380 -7.95 -13.67 2.86
C THR A 380 -6.59 -13.62 2.17
N TRP A 381 -5.81 -12.56 2.38
CA TRP A 381 -4.47 -12.47 1.80
C TRP A 381 -3.58 -13.66 2.18
N ALA A 382 -3.63 -14.09 3.45
CA ALA A 382 -2.79 -15.19 3.93
C ALA A 382 -3.21 -16.57 3.38
N VAL A 383 -4.50 -16.80 3.09
CA VAL A 383 -4.99 -18.17 2.83
C VAL A 383 -5.47 -18.44 1.40
N TRP A 384 -5.85 -17.40 0.62
CA TRP A 384 -6.57 -17.61 -0.65
C TRP A 384 -5.80 -18.47 -1.67
N ALA A 385 -4.49 -18.23 -1.87
CA ALA A 385 -3.70 -18.99 -2.82
C ALA A 385 -3.45 -20.44 -2.31
N ILE A 386 -3.33 -20.60 -0.99
CA ILE A 386 -3.20 -21.92 -0.36
C ILE A 386 -4.47 -22.73 -0.58
N ILE A 387 -5.64 -22.12 -0.39
CA ILE A 387 -6.92 -22.80 -0.60
C ILE A 387 -7.09 -23.20 -2.06
N LEU A 388 -6.88 -22.29 -3.00
CA LEU A 388 -7.06 -22.55 -4.42
C LEU A 388 -6.15 -23.66 -4.95
N VAL A 389 -4.92 -23.77 -4.45
CA VAL A 389 -3.93 -24.70 -5.04
C VAL A 389 -3.81 -25.99 -4.25
N PHE A 390 -3.77 -25.91 -2.91
CA PHE A 390 -3.45 -27.07 -2.09
C PHE A 390 -4.69 -27.73 -1.49
N VAL A 391 -5.76 -26.98 -1.21
CA VAL A 391 -6.94 -27.54 -0.56
C VAL A 391 -7.81 -28.31 -1.57
N GLY A 392 -7.87 -27.89 -2.84
CA GLY A 392 -8.66 -28.56 -3.88
C GLY A 392 -8.43 -30.08 -4.00
N PRO A 393 -7.18 -30.56 -4.05
CA PRO A 393 -6.88 -31.99 -4.11
C PRO A 393 -7.08 -32.77 -2.79
N LEU A 394 -7.15 -32.10 -1.62
CA LEU A 394 -7.15 -32.79 -0.32
C LEU A 394 -8.23 -33.86 -0.14
N PRO A 395 -9.52 -33.64 -0.52
CA PRO A 395 -10.53 -34.69 -0.36
C PRO A 395 -10.21 -35.98 -1.13
N ILE A 396 -9.58 -35.85 -2.29
CA ILE A 396 -9.18 -37.02 -3.11
C ILE A 396 -7.99 -37.74 -2.47
N LEU A 397 -7.05 -36.98 -1.93
CA LEU A 397 -5.82 -37.55 -1.33
C LEU A 397 -6.07 -38.16 0.03
N LEU A 398 -6.95 -37.56 0.85
CA LEU A 398 -7.12 -37.89 2.27
C LEU A 398 -8.47 -38.56 2.60
N GLY A 399 -9.47 -38.49 1.69
CA GLY A 399 -10.84 -38.92 1.95
C GLY A 399 -11.08 -40.45 1.93
N GLY A 400 -10.03 -41.24 1.67
CA GLY A 400 -10.08 -42.71 1.70
C GLY A 400 -10.79 -43.37 0.50
N ALA A 401 -10.75 -44.69 0.47
CA ALA A 401 -11.23 -45.48 -0.68
C ALA A 401 -12.73 -45.29 -0.97
N PHE A 402 -13.55 -45.14 0.06
CA PHE A 402 -14.99 -44.91 -0.12
C PHE A 402 -15.29 -43.60 -0.88
N PHE A 403 -14.63 -42.50 -0.47
CA PHE A 403 -14.80 -41.23 -1.18
C PHE A 403 -14.28 -41.31 -2.62
N GLN A 404 -13.14 -41.99 -2.86
CA GLN A 404 -12.56 -42.12 -4.19
C GLN A 404 -13.48 -42.83 -5.21
N GLN A 405 -14.41 -43.68 -4.74
CA GLN A 405 -15.41 -44.35 -5.56
C GLN A 405 -16.67 -43.51 -5.86
N MET A 406 -16.80 -42.35 -5.20
CA MET A 406 -17.97 -41.50 -5.41
C MET A 406 -17.88 -40.67 -6.69
N ALA A 407 -19.00 -40.39 -7.32
CA ALA A 407 -19.10 -39.51 -8.47
C ALA A 407 -18.55 -38.10 -8.23
N ILE A 408 -18.69 -37.57 -7.01
CA ILE A 408 -18.16 -36.26 -6.65
C ILE A 408 -16.63 -36.24 -6.66
N SER A 409 -15.97 -37.30 -6.22
CA SER A 409 -14.50 -37.42 -6.26
C SER A 409 -13.98 -37.41 -7.70
N TYR A 410 -14.66 -38.12 -8.61
CA TYR A 410 -14.29 -38.17 -10.01
C TYR A 410 -14.51 -36.84 -10.74
N ASN A 411 -15.56 -36.10 -10.38
CA ASN A 411 -15.91 -34.85 -11.06
C ASN A 411 -15.25 -33.64 -10.42
N LEU A 412 -14.79 -33.68 -9.17
CA LEU A 412 -14.18 -32.52 -8.45
C LEU A 412 -13.05 -31.88 -9.25
N PRO A 413 -12.03 -32.59 -9.77
CA PRO A 413 -10.96 -31.98 -10.55
C PRO A 413 -11.44 -31.33 -11.85
N LYS A 414 -12.49 -31.87 -12.47
CA LYS A 414 -13.07 -31.32 -13.70
C LYS A 414 -13.80 -30.03 -13.42
N ILE A 415 -14.60 -29.99 -12.35
CA ILE A 415 -15.37 -28.81 -11.93
C ILE A 415 -14.40 -27.70 -11.50
N THR A 416 -13.48 -27.98 -10.60
CA THR A 416 -12.51 -26.98 -10.14
C THR A 416 -11.61 -26.50 -11.27
N GLY A 417 -11.17 -27.40 -12.17
CA GLY A 417 -10.40 -27.03 -13.36
C GLY A 417 -11.17 -26.10 -14.30
N LEU A 418 -12.45 -26.39 -14.57
CA LEU A 418 -13.31 -25.53 -15.38
C LEU A 418 -13.45 -24.12 -14.72
N LEU A 419 -13.71 -24.07 -13.42
CA LEU A 419 -13.87 -22.82 -12.66
C LEU A 419 -12.58 -22.01 -12.65
N LEU A 420 -11.41 -22.65 -12.47
CA LEU A 420 -10.10 -21.99 -12.55
C LEU A 420 -9.81 -21.45 -13.94
N ASN A 421 -10.21 -22.16 -15.01
CA ASN A 421 -10.05 -21.66 -16.38
C ASN A 421 -10.85 -20.38 -16.64
N PHE A 422 -12.06 -20.24 -16.09
CA PHE A 422 -12.81 -18.98 -16.12
C PHE A 422 -12.07 -17.86 -15.38
N THR A 423 -11.48 -18.16 -14.23
CA THR A 423 -10.66 -17.21 -13.49
C THR A 423 -9.44 -16.77 -14.32
N LEU A 424 -8.78 -17.70 -15.03
CA LEU A 424 -7.67 -17.38 -15.91
C LEU A 424 -8.09 -16.49 -17.09
N ALA A 425 -9.31 -16.67 -17.63
CA ALA A 425 -9.82 -15.79 -18.67
C ALA A 425 -9.87 -14.31 -18.23
N THR A 426 -10.15 -14.01 -16.96
CA THR A 426 -10.11 -12.64 -16.46
C THR A 426 -8.70 -12.05 -16.47
N SER A 427 -7.66 -12.89 -16.41
CA SER A 427 -6.27 -12.45 -16.43
C SER A 427 -5.86 -11.80 -17.77
N LEU A 428 -6.56 -12.09 -18.86
CA LEU A 428 -6.34 -11.43 -20.16
C LEU A 428 -6.55 -9.92 -20.04
N THR A 429 -7.59 -9.49 -19.30
CA THR A 429 -7.82 -8.06 -19.02
C THR A 429 -6.66 -7.46 -18.25
N TRP A 430 -6.11 -8.17 -17.25
CA TRP A 430 -4.97 -7.70 -16.47
C TRP A 430 -3.72 -7.56 -17.34
N ILE A 431 -3.49 -8.51 -18.27
CA ILE A 431 -2.38 -8.44 -19.23
C ILE A 431 -2.51 -7.18 -20.10
N VAL A 432 -3.69 -6.93 -20.67
CA VAL A 432 -3.94 -5.73 -21.49
C VAL A 432 -3.72 -4.46 -20.69
N LEU A 433 -4.28 -4.35 -19.48
CA LEU A 433 -4.14 -3.18 -18.63
C LEU A 433 -2.72 -3.00 -18.13
N SER A 434 -1.96 -4.08 -17.90
CA SER A 434 -0.56 -4.00 -17.52
C SER A 434 0.29 -3.27 -18.55
N ARG A 435 -0.07 -3.40 -19.82
CA ARG A 435 0.59 -2.68 -20.93
C ARG A 435 0.26 -1.18 -20.92
N ALA A 436 -0.97 -0.86 -20.54
CA ALA A 436 -1.46 0.52 -20.56
C ALA A 436 -0.87 1.40 -19.43
N ILE A 437 -0.37 0.79 -18.33
CA ILE A 437 0.25 1.53 -17.24
C ILE A 437 1.78 1.63 -17.36
N LEU A 438 2.39 0.97 -18.36
CA LEU A 438 3.83 1.06 -18.57
C LEU A 438 4.23 2.47 -19.07
N PRO A 439 5.40 2.96 -18.64
CA PRO A 439 5.96 4.17 -19.21
C PRO A 439 6.39 3.94 -20.68
N PRO A 440 6.61 5.00 -21.45
CA PRO A 440 7.13 4.88 -22.82
C PRO A 440 8.34 3.95 -22.89
N ARG A 441 8.35 3.11 -23.91
CA ARG A 441 9.43 2.13 -24.11
C ARG A 441 10.74 2.85 -24.44
N PRO A 442 11.84 2.62 -23.71
CA PRO A 442 13.15 3.12 -24.07
C PRO A 442 13.58 2.61 -25.45
N LYS A 443 14.35 3.42 -26.19
CA LYS A 443 14.81 3.07 -27.56
C LYS A 443 15.69 1.81 -27.58
N GLU A 444 16.43 1.59 -26.50
CA GLU A 444 17.36 0.46 -26.32
C GLU A 444 16.61 -0.86 -26.10
N VAL A 445 15.32 -0.80 -25.72
CA VAL A 445 14.50 -1.97 -25.46
C VAL A 445 13.80 -2.42 -26.75
N GLY A 446 14.21 -3.57 -27.30
CA GLY A 446 13.63 -4.12 -28.52
C GLY A 446 12.15 -4.50 -28.37
N TRP A 447 11.42 -4.58 -29.49
CA TRP A 447 9.98 -4.92 -29.50
C TRP A 447 9.70 -6.34 -28.98
N VAL A 448 10.67 -7.27 -29.11
CA VAL A 448 10.58 -8.63 -28.59
C VAL A 448 10.34 -8.65 -27.07
N LYS A 449 10.89 -7.68 -26.33
CA LYS A 449 10.66 -7.53 -24.88
C LYS A 449 9.16 -7.39 -24.57
N ASN A 450 8.41 -6.76 -25.43
CA ASN A 450 6.95 -6.64 -25.27
C ASN A 450 6.26 -8.00 -25.30
N ILE A 451 6.64 -8.87 -26.24
CA ILE A 451 6.08 -10.24 -26.34
C ILE A 451 6.48 -11.01 -25.08
N VAL A 452 7.76 -10.97 -24.69
CA VAL A 452 8.24 -11.66 -23.50
C VAL A 452 7.46 -11.20 -22.26
N MET A 453 7.29 -9.89 -22.07
CA MET A 453 6.52 -9.34 -20.93
C MET A 453 5.05 -9.78 -20.92
N THR A 454 4.46 -10.09 -22.07
CA THR A 454 3.11 -10.65 -22.15
C THR A 454 3.11 -12.12 -21.76
N LEU A 455 4.08 -12.89 -22.24
CA LEU A 455 4.20 -14.32 -21.93
C LEU A 455 4.60 -14.58 -20.48
N GLU A 456 5.30 -13.66 -19.83
CA GLU A 456 5.65 -13.74 -18.40
C GLU A 456 4.42 -13.94 -17.50
N TRP A 457 3.24 -13.49 -17.90
CA TRP A 457 2.00 -13.67 -17.13
C TRP A 457 1.60 -15.15 -16.91
N VAL A 458 2.11 -16.06 -17.74
CA VAL A 458 1.93 -17.52 -17.53
C VAL A 458 2.60 -17.98 -16.21
N THR A 459 3.61 -17.24 -15.73
CA THR A 459 4.30 -17.56 -14.47
C THR A 459 3.57 -17.07 -13.22
N VAL A 460 2.53 -16.22 -13.35
CA VAL A 460 1.80 -15.63 -12.23
C VAL A 460 1.29 -16.65 -11.22
N PRO A 461 0.69 -17.81 -11.59
CA PRO A 461 0.26 -18.81 -10.62
C PRO A 461 1.39 -19.29 -9.71
N PHE A 462 2.60 -19.50 -10.26
CA PHE A 462 3.77 -19.91 -9.49
C PHE A 462 4.30 -18.80 -8.60
N ILE A 463 4.32 -17.56 -9.10
CA ILE A 463 4.75 -16.39 -8.35
C ILE A 463 3.85 -16.18 -7.14
N VAL A 464 2.54 -16.30 -7.31
CA VAL A 464 1.54 -16.11 -6.26
C VAL A 464 1.67 -17.16 -5.15
N LEU A 465 2.06 -18.40 -5.49
CA LEU A 465 2.32 -19.46 -4.52
C LEU A 465 3.48 -19.12 -3.57
N VAL A 466 4.50 -18.41 -4.04
CA VAL A 466 5.70 -18.10 -3.25
C VAL A 466 5.62 -16.71 -2.63
N LEU A 467 5.10 -15.73 -3.37
CA LEU A 467 5.12 -14.31 -3.00
C LEU A 467 3.73 -13.72 -2.72
N GLY A 468 2.65 -14.46 -2.97
CA GLY A 468 1.29 -14.03 -2.67
C GLY A 468 0.91 -14.27 -1.21
N SER A 469 0.44 -15.48 -0.87
CA SER A 469 -0.02 -15.83 0.48
C SER A 469 1.08 -16.09 1.50
N PRO A 470 2.21 -16.77 1.19
CA PRO A 470 3.21 -17.13 2.21
C PRO A 470 3.79 -15.95 2.98
N PRO A 471 4.15 -14.80 2.37
CA PRO A 471 4.62 -13.64 3.14
C PRO A 471 3.58 -13.10 4.12
N ALA A 472 2.29 -13.16 3.77
CA ALA A 472 1.21 -12.70 4.62
C ALA A 472 0.98 -13.66 5.80
N LEU A 473 1.01 -14.97 5.54
CA LEU A 473 0.92 -15.99 6.59
C LEU A 473 2.12 -15.93 7.54
N ASP A 474 3.36 -15.70 7.02
CA ASP A 474 4.56 -15.50 7.83
C ASP A 474 4.42 -14.26 8.74
N ALA A 475 3.94 -13.13 8.21
CA ALA A 475 3.72 -11.92 9.01
C ALA A 475 2.74 -12.16 10.16
N GLN A 476 1.59 -12.79 9.88
CA GLN A 476 0.57 -13.11 10.89
C GLN A 476 1.08 -14.12 11.91
N THR A 477 1.82 -15.15 11.47
CA THR A 477 2.42 -16.14 12.36
C THR A 477 3.44 -15.49 13.30
N ARG A 478 4.28 -14.59 12.80
CA ARG A 478 5.22 -13.83 13.63
C ARG A 478 4.52 -13.00 14.68
N MET A 479 3.48 -12.26 14.32
CA MET A 479 2.69 -11.46 15.25
C MET A 479 2.01 -12.38 16.30
N MET A 480 1.42 -13.49 15.87
CA MET A 480 0.83 -14.50 16.74
C MET A 480 1.85 -15.07 17.75
N LEU A 481 3.12 -15.20 17.38
CA LEU A 481 4.20 -15.71 18.24
C LEU A 481 4.97 -14.60 18.97
N ALA A 482 4.51 -13.36 18.97
CA ALA A 482 5.20 -12.19 19.53
C ALA A 482 6.61 -11.94 18.94
N LYS A 483 6.86 -12.37 17.71
CA LYS A 483 8.10 -12.12 16.97
C LYS A 483 7.92 -10.85 16.11
N TYR A 484 7.94 -9.70 16.77
CA TYR A 484 7.68 -8.42 16.10
C TYR A 484 8.72 -8.10 15.03
N MET A 485 8.24 -7.50 13.94
CA MET A 485 9.11 -7.05 12.86
C MET A 485 9.80 -5.73 13.23
N GLN A 486 11.08 -5.66 12.88
CA GLN A 486 11.79 -4.39 12.80
C GLN A 486 11.66 -3.82 11.38
N PHE A 487 11.59 -2.50 11.27
CA PHE A 487 11.58 -1.85 9.97
C PHE A 487 12.95 -1.99 9.29
N ASN A 488 12.97 -2.72 8.19
CA ASN A 488 14.11 -2.81 7.30
C ASN A 488 13.68 -2.26 5.93
N PRO A 489 14.21 -1.10 5.50
CA PRO A 489 13.90 -0.56 4.17
C PRO A 489 14.34 -1.55 3.09
N THR A 490 13.59 -1.58 2.01
CA THR A 490 13.89 -2.45 0.87
C THR A 490 15.11 -1.93 0.14
N GLU A 491 16.13 -2.78 -0.05
CA GLU A 491 17.31 -2.43 -0.86
C GLU A 491 16.87 -2.15 -2.30
N LYS A 492 17.28 -0.99 -2.82
CA LYS A 492 17.04 -0.58 -4.21
C LYS A 492 18.34 -0.65 -4.97
N MET A 493 18.31 -1.16 -6.19
CA MET A 493 19.49 -1.11 -7.04
C MET A 493 19.84 0.35 -7.37
N LYS A 494 21.09 0.72 -7.14
CA LYS A 494 21.65 1.96 -7.68
C LYS A 494 21.67 1.83 -9.21
N LYS A 495 21.14 2.83 -9.90
CA LYS A 495 21.26 2.95 -11.37
C LYS A 495 22.67 3.25 -11.76
#